data_a12af59e85410fafcedb2dab8ba5a398
#
_entry.id   a12af59e85410fafcedb2dab8ba5a398
#
_cell.length_a   1.000
_cell.length_b   1.000
_cell.length_c   1.000
_cell.angle_alpha   90.00
_cell.angle_beta   90.00
_cell.angle_gamma   90.00
#
_symmetry.space_group_name_H-M   'P 1'
#
loop_
_entity.id
_entity.type
_entity.pdbx_description
1 polymer ?
#
loop_
_entity_poly.entity_id
_entity_poly.type
_entity_poly.pdbx_seq_one_letter_code
_entity_poly.pdbx_strand_id
1 'polypeptide(L)'
;MILREVVSLTVTDKDGGPGVRECSTDSRSSFKVPTKMKVLLINPEFPDTYWSFRHALPFEGKRCAFPPLGLLTVSSLLPESWERRLIDLNVEQLKTSDIDWADMVFATAMLVQKESLREVVKRAKARGKRVVLGGPYVTSTIEQLPDADHIFRGEAEETLPQFVDDLARGEAKRCYQAPERPALSLTPIADFGLANLKRYSAMSVQYSRGCPFSCEFCDIIEIYGRVPRTKSNQQMLAEFDALKALGWRGTVFIVDDNFIGNKKNVRTLLPDIARWQKANGYPFELLTESSVNLADDEPLLENMRQAGFNRVFLGIETPVEESLHEAQKSQNRGNLLESVKTIQRHGIEVMAGFIVGFDNDPEDIFERQIDFIRRSAIPLAMVGLLNALPDTQLWRRLDREGRLLGEATGNNTVCTFNFKTRMDPAFLVRGYQTIMRTIYGPREYYQRVLESLGRTTRDDSPEQHVYSAVAGLAALMRILVKLGVIDRERKEFWRFFVQALIKHRTQLADSLRLAAVGYHCRKLSEVYGEN
;
A
#
# COMPACT_ATOMS: atom_id res chain seq x y z
N MET A 1 47.54 27.44 -26.60
CA MET A 1 47.49 28.46 -27.66
C MET A 1 46.12 28.30 -28.36
N ILE A 2 45.23 29.31 -28.16
CA ILE A 2 44.14 29.75 -29.04
C ILE A 2 42.84 28.89 -28.98
N LEU A 3 41.87 29.41 -28.36
CA LEU A 3 40.74 30.37 -28.45
C LEU A 3 39.38 29.65 -28.74
N ARG A 4 38.51 29.80 -27.81
CA ARG A 4 37.12 30.34 -27.80
C ARG A 4 36.41 30.45 -29.15
N GLU A 5 35.25 29.85 -29.25
CA GLU A 5 34.07 30.59 -29.72
C GLU A 5 32.78 30.05 -29.11
N VAL A 6 32.01 30.99 -28.56
CA VAL A 6 30.66 30.82 -28.03
C VAL A 6 29.71 30.95 -29.22
N VAL A 7 28.86 29.93 -29.47
CA VAL A 7 27.69 30.08 -30.33
C VAL A 7 26.46 29.89 -29.47
N SER A 8 25.82 31.04 -29.17
CA SER A 8 24.45 31.11 -28.66
C SER A 8 23.49 30.69 -29.77
N LEU A 9 22.81 29.58 -29.60
CA LEU A 9 21.64 29.22 -30.39
C LEU A 9 20.42 29.31 -29.48
N THR A 10 19.69 30.41 -29.63
CA THR A 10 18.31 30.54 -29.17
C THR A 10 17.44 29.57 -29.98
N VAL A 11 17.04 28.49 -29.36
CA VAL A 11 15.95 27.64 -29.87
C VAL A 11 14.67 28.10 -29.19
N THR A 12 13.78 28.68 -29.97
CA THR A 12 12.40 28.97 -29.56
C THR A 12 11.64 27.64 -29.52
N ASP A 13 11.35 27.17 -28.33
CA ASP A 13 10.53 25.99 -28.12
C ASP A 13 9.07 26.35 -28.34
N LYS A 14 8.48 25.79 -29.37
CA LYS A 14 7.05 25.79 -29.67
C LYS A 14 6.56 24.35 -29.54
N ASP A 15 6.51 23.86 -28.32
CA ASP A 15 5.65 22.71 -28.00
C ASP A 15 5.47 22.68 -26.46
N GLY A 16 4.23 22.98 -26.04
CA GLY A 16 3.85 23.07 -24.62
C GLY A 16 3.83 21.71 -23.91
N GLY A 17 4.98 21.27 -23.47
CA GLY A 17 5.10 20.21 -22.47
C GLY A 17 5.04 20.80 -21.05
N PRO A 18 4.56 20.06 -20.01
CA PRO A 18 4.49 20.57 -18.64
C PRO A 18 5.89 20.85 -18.12
N GLY A 19 6.15 22.14 -17.87
CA GLY A 19 7.45 22.61 -17.41
C GLY A 19 7.86 21.98 -16.07
N VAL A 20 9.09 21.50 -16.02
CA VAL A 20 9.78 21.13 -14.78
C VAL A 20 9.84 22.39 -13.89
N ARG A 21 9.10 22.39 -12.79
CA ARG A 21 9.06 23.53 -11.86
C ARG A 21 10.32 23.52 -11.00
N GLU A 22 11.16 24.51 -11.19
CA GLU A 22 12.37 24.70 -10.41
C GLU A 22 12.03 25.08 -8.95
N CYS A 23 12.68 24.38 -8.02
CA CYS A 23 12.67 24.71 -6.60
C CYS A 23 13.55 25.96 -6.36
N SER A 24 12.94 27.08 -5.95
CA SER A 24 13.68 28.32 -5.69
C SER A 24 14.67 28.17 -4.53
N THR A 25 15.89 28.68 -4.73
CA THR A 25 16.96 28.71 -3.74
C THR A 25 16.84 29.97 -2.88
N ASP A 26 16.47 29.84 -1.60
CA ASP A 26 16.80 30.87 -0.61
C ASP A 26 16.89 30.35 0.83
N SER A 27 17.91 30.65 1.50
CA SER A 27 18.22 31.04 2.88
C SER A 27 19.47 30.34 3.48
N ARG A 28 20.52 31.13 3.66
CA ARG A 28 21.76 30.74 4.37
C ARG A 28 21.54 30.91 5.87
N SER A 29 21.62 29.84 6.64
CA SER A 29 21.92 29.91 8.07
C SER A 29 23.14 29.04 8.37
N SER A 30 24.19 29.66 8.89
CA SER A 30 25.45 29.01 9.27
C SER A 30 25.26 28.22 10.57
N PHE A 31 25.02 26.94 10.47
CA PHE A 31 25.08 26.01 11.61
C PHE A 31 26.13 24.92 11.34
N LYS A 32 27.12 24.78 12.24
CA LYS A 32 27.96 23.59 12.29
C LYS A 32 27.09 22.45 12.80
N VAL A 33 26.82 21.46 11.93
CA VAL A 33 26.05 20.26 12.31
C VAL A 33 26.84 19.47 13.35
N PRO A 34 26.26 19.12 14.50
CA PRO A 34 26.89 18.26 15.48
C PRO A 34 27.16 16.88 14.86
N THR A 35 28.28 16.27 15.21
CA THR A 35 28.62 14.87 14.85
C THR A 35 27.58 13.87 15.37
N LYS A 36 26.70 14.28 16.28
CA LYS A 36 25.57 13.52 16.83
C LYS A 36 24.30 14.36 16.71
N MET A 37 23.27 13.80 16.14
CA MET A 37 21.96 14.44 15.95
C MET A 37 20.85 13.50 16.44
N LYS A 38 19.79 14.06 16.99
CA LYS A 38 18.57 13.33 17.40
C LYS A 38 17.50 13.51 16.33
N VAL A 39 17.14 12.43 15.67
CA VAL A 39 16.13 12.41 14.61
C VAL A 39 14.88 11.71 15.08
N LEU A 40 13.74 12.40 15.00
CA LEU A 40 12.43 11.85 15.23
C LEU A 40 11.77 11.56 13.89
N LEU A 41 11.53 10.27 13.62
CA LEU A 41 10.82 9.78 12.44
C LEU A 41 9.33 9.65 12.81
N ILE A 42 8.44 10.30 12.06
CA ILE A 42 7.00 10.29 12.36
C ILE A 42 6.23 9.73 11.16
N ASN A 43 5.45 8.67 11.42
CA ASN A 43 4.44 8.17 10.50
C ASN A 43 3.08 8.76 10.86
N PRO A 44 2.49 9.64 10.02
CA PRO A 44 1.18 10.22 10.27
C PRO A 44 0.06 9.17 10.34
N GLU A 45 -1.04 9.51 11.02
CA GLU A 45 -2.18 8.63 11.17
C GLU A 45 -2.91 8.41 9.84
N PHE A 46 -3.31 7.16 9.59
CA PHE A 46 -4.23 6.81 8.51
C PHE A 46 -5.69 6.97 8.97
N PRO A 47 -6.56 7.51 8.15
CA PRO A 47 -8.00 7.43 8.39
C PRO A 47 -8.49 5.97 8.27
N ASP A 48 -9.76 5.75 8.62
CA ASP A 48 -10.37 4.44 8.42
C ASP A 48 -10.54 4.14 6.93
N THR A 49 -9.82 3.11 6.45
CA THR A 49 -9.85 2.62 5.07
C THR A 49 -9.85 1.10 5.07
N TYR A 50 -10.03 0.47 3.91
CA TYR A 50 -9.89 -0.98 3.79
C TYR A 50 -8.55 -1.50 4.35
N TRP A 51 -7.44 -0.81 4.03
CA TRP A 51 -6.09 -1.20 4.44
C TRP A 51 -5.77 -0.87 5.91
N SER A 52 -6.59 -0.04 6.58
CA SER A 52 -6.39 0.23 8.00
C SER A 52 -6.67 -0.99 8.88
N PHE A 53 -7.57 -1.87 8.45
CA PHE A 53 -8.05 -3.03 9.21
C PHE A 53 -8.44 -2.71 10.66
N ARG A 54 -8.72 -1.45 10.98
CA ARG A 54 -8.90 -0.92 12.34
C ARG A 54 -9.87 -1.73 13.19
N HIS A 55 -10.96 -2.23 12.60
CA HIS A 55 -11.96 -3.02 13.31
C HIS A 55 -11.62 -4.52 13.37
N ALA A 56 -10.66 -5.02 12.57
CA ALA A 56 -10.18 -6.40 12.60
C ALA A 56 -9.00 -6.59 13.56
N LEU A 57 -8.06 -5.64 13.60
CA LEU A 57 -6.83 -5.71 14.40
C LEU A 57 -7.01 -6.02 15.89
N PRO A 58 -8.06 -5.48 16.59
CA PRO A 58 -8.30 -5.81 18.00
C PRO A 58 -8.52 -7.29 18.27
N PHE A 59 -8.99 -8.07 17.29
CA PHE A 59 -9.14 -9.53 17.45
C PHE A 59 -7.78 -10.21 17.63
N GLU A 60 -6.75 -9.72 16.97
CA GLU A 60 -5.38 -10.21 17.09
C GLU A 60 -4.60 -9.53 18.24
N GLY A 61 -5.18 -8.50 18.89
CA GLY A 61 -4.48 -7.67 19.87
C GLY A 61 -3.45 -6.73 19.24
N LYS A 62 -3.64 -6.38 17.96
CA LYS A 62 -2.78 -5.51 17.19
C LYS A 62 -3.37 -4.10 17.08
N ARG A 63 -2.56 -3.12 16.66
CA ARG A 63 -2.98 -1.73 16.51
C ARG A 63 -2.86 -1.21 15.09
N CYS A 64 -1.90 -1.70 14.32
CA CYS A 64 -1.69 -1.31 12.94
C CYS A 64 -1.45 -2.56 12.08
N ALA A 65 -1.81 -2.49 10.80
CA ALA A 65 -1.58 -3.58 9.86
C ALA A 65 -0.10 -3.75 9.56
N PHE A 66 0.59 -2.66 9.18
CA PHE A 66 1.96 -2.67 8.66
C PHE A 66 2.80 -1.54 9.27
N PRO A 67 4.12 -1.76 9.52
CA PRO A 67 5.02 -0.68 9.89
C PRO A 67 5.33 0.22 8.68
N PRO A 68 5.78 1.47 8.91
CA PRO A 68 6.12 2.43 7.85
C PRO A 68 7.47 2.10 7.19
N LEU A 69 7.48 1.14 6.25
CA LEU A 69 8.69 0.64 5.60
C LEU A 69 9.59 1.75 5.05
N GLY A 70 9.00 2.77 4.40
CA GLY A 70 9.77 3.89 3.85
C GLY A 70 10.56 4.66 4.91
N LEU A 71 9.97 4.92 6.10
CA LEU A 71 10.71 5.57 7.20
C LEU A 71 11.78 4.67 7.81
N LEU A 72 11.52 3.35 7.88
CA LEU A 72 12.52 2.39 8.36
C LEU A 72 13.70 2.29 7.37
N THR A 73 13.44 2.40 6.07
CA THR A 73 14.49 2.47 5.04
C THR A 73 15.26 3.78 5.13
N VAL A 74 14.59 4.92 5.28
CA VAL A 74 15.21 6.23 5.51
C VAL A 74 16.10 6.21 6.76
N SER A 75 15.64 5.58 7.84
CA SER A 75 16.46 5.40 9.06
C SER A 75 17.78 4.72 8.78
N SER A 76 17.80 3.68 7.96
CA SER A 76 19.04 2.95 7.60
C SER A 76 19.98 3.74 6.70
N LEU A 77 19.51 4.81 6.03
CA LEU A 77 20.33 5.69 5.22
C LEU A 77 20.96 6.84 6.04
N LEU A 78 20.49 7.06 7.27
CA LEU A 78 21.05 8.08 8.16
C LEU A 78 22.35 7.59 8.82
N PRO A 79 23.29 8.50 9.17
CA PRO A 79 24.51 8.12 9.85
C PRO A 79 24.27 7.32 11.13
N GLU A 80 25.06 6.30 11.40
CA GLU A 80 24.96 5.48 12.62
C GLU A 80 25.14 6.31 13.89
N SER A 81 25.89 7.39 13.82
CA SER A 81 26.13 8.31 14.94
C SER A 81 24.90 9.14 15.34
N TRP A 82 23.84 9.13 14.52
CA TRP A 82 22.60 9.86 14.82
C TRP A 82 21.67 8.97 15.64
N GLU A 83 21.17 9.51 16.75
CA GLU A 83 20.14 8.84 17.57
C GLU A 83 18.79 8.96 16.87
N ARG A 84 18.08 7.83 16.70
CA ARG A 84 16.83 7.75 15.94
C ARG A 84 15.71 7.23 16.82
N ARG A 85 14.51 7.82 16.70
CA ARG A 85 13.26 7.31 17.29
C ARG A 85 12.16 7.33 16.24
N LEU A 86 11.32 6.31 16.25
CA LEU A 86 10.13 6.24 15.42
C LEU A 86 8.89 6.43 16.31
N ILE A 87 8.01 7.34 15.90
CA ILE A 87 6.63 7.44 16.41
C ILE A 87 5.68 7.17 15.25
N ASP A 88 4.97 6.08 15.34
CA ASP A 88 3.89 5.74 14.40
C ASP A 88 2.54 6.11 15.05
N LEU A 89 1.87 7.13 14.51
CA LEU A 89 0.60 7.64 15.04
C LEU A 89 -0.56 6.63 14.92
N ASN A 90 -0.38 5.58 14.15
CA ASN A 90 -1.32 4.47 14.07
C ASN A 90 -1.18 3.49 15.26
N VAL A 91 -0.09 3.60 16.00
CA VAL A 91 0.28 2.71 17.11
C VAL A 91 0.29 3.44 18.44
N GLU A 92 0.78 4.67 18.47
CA GLU A 92 0.97 5.47 19.67
C GLU A 92 0.77 6.96 19.42
N GLN A 93 0.64 7.74 20.49
CA GLN A 93 0.44 9.18 20.41
C GLN A 93 1.77 9.93 20.40
N LEU A 94 1.90 10.95 19.56
CA LEU A 94 3.00 11.89 19.59
C LEU A 94 2.87 12.81 20.82
N LYS A 95 3.86 12.79 21.71
CA LYS A 95 3.94 13.68 22.87
C LYS A 95 4.79 14.90 22.56
N THR A 96 4.56 16.00 23.25
CA THR A 96 5.41 17.20 23.12
C THR A 96 6.85 16.91 23.50
N SER A 97 7.09 16.06 24.51
CA SER A 97 8.43 15.63 24.92
C SER A 97 9.19 14.88 23.83
N ASP A 98 8.48 14.18 22.91
CA ASP A 98 9.14 13.48 21.79
C ASP A 98 9.65 14.49 20.76
N ILE A 99 8.87 15.55 20.49
CA ILE A 99 9.28 16.64 19.61
C ILE A 99 10.43 17.43 20.25
N ASP A 100 10.33 17.74 21.55
CA ASP A 100 11.36 18.49 22.27
C ASP A 100 12.71 17.77 22.29
N TRP A 101 12.70 16.43 22.38
CA TRP A 101 13.88 15.58 22.33
C TRP A 101 14.65 15.69 21.01
N ALA A 102 13.95 15.88 19.89
CA ALA A 102 14.55 15.86 18.57
C ALA A 102 15.27 17.16 18.20
N ASP A 103 16.36 17.07 17.45
CA ASP A 103 16.97 18.19 16.73
C ASP A 103 16.27 18.39 15.37
N MET A 104 15.80 17.31 14.76
CA MET A 104 15.14 17.31 13.45
C MET A 104 14.01 16.28 13.42
N VAL A 105 12.91 16.63 12.74
CA VAL A 105 11.74 15.79 12.53
C VAL A 105 11.65 15.37 11.07
N PHE A 106 11.63 14.06 10.81
CA PHE A 106 11.38 13.48 9.49
C PHE A 106 9.97 12.93 9.45
N ALA A 107 9.22 13.25 8.42
CA ALA A 107 7.89 12.68 8.21
C ALA A 107 7.67 12.29 6.74
N THR A 108 6.92 11.22 6.53
CA THR A 108 6.47 10.77 5.22
C THR A 108 4.96 10.64 5.22
N ALA A 109 4.34 10.78 4.06
CA ALA A 109 2.90 10.55 3.96
C ALA A 109 2.52 9.99 2.59
N MET A 110 1.46 9.19 2.58
CA MET A 110 0.60 8.99 1.43
C MET A 110 -0.44 10.12 1.36
N LEU A 111 -1.07 10.32 0.20
CA LEU A 111 -2.07 11.38 0.01
C LEU A 111 -3.18 11.34 1.07
N VAL A 112 -3.62 10.14 1.44
CA VAL A 112 -4.67 9.92 2.46
C VAL A 112 -4.29 10.39 3.86
N GLN A 113 -2.99 10.55 4.15
CA GLN A 113 -2.46 11.00 5.46
C GLN A 113 -2.21 12.52 5.51
N LYS A 114 -2.53 13.27 4.45
CA LYS A 114 -2.13 14.68 4.30
C LYS A 114 -2.53 15.57 5.48
N GLU A 115 -3.71 15.37 6.06
CA GLU A 115 -4.19 16.19 7.18
C GLU A 115 -3.42 15.89 8.47
N SER A 116 -3.15 14.60 8.74
CA SER A 116 -2.32 14.21 9.87
C SER A 116 -0.88 14.72 9.72
N LEU A 117 -0.33 14.69 8.50
CA LEU A 117 0.98 15.28 8.21
C LEU A 117 1.02 16.79 8.50
N ARG A 118 0.00 17.53 8.07
CA ARG A 118 -0.11 18.98 8.34
C ARG A 118 -0.06 19.29 9.83
N GLU A 119 -0.79 18.51 10.64
CA GLU A 119 -0.79 18.70 12.10
C GLU A 119 0.59 18.34 12.71
N VAL A 120 1.25 17.28 12.25
CA VAL A 120 2.61 16.93 12.67
C VAL A 120 3.58 18.06 12.40
N VAL A 121 3.57 18.60 11.19
CA VAL A 121 4.45 19.73 10.79
C VAL A 121 4.16 20.95 11.64
N LYS A 122 2.90 21.34 11.81
CA LYS A 122 2.49 22.48 12.65
C LYS A 122 3.03 22.34 14.06
N ARG A 123 2.89 21.16 14.69
CA ARG A 123 3.40 20.89 16.06
C ARG A 123 4.92 20.96 16.12
N ALA A 124 5.63 20.40 15.15
CA ALA A 124 7.10 20.44 15.09
C ALA A 124 7.62 21.88 14.91
N LYS A 125 7.03 22.64 13.99
CA LYS A 125 7.38 24.05 13.74
C LYS A 125 7.09 24.95 14.94
N ALA A 126 5.96 24.73 15.65
CA ALA A 126 5.64 25.46 16.89
C ALA A 126 6.67 25.24 18.01
N ARG A 127 7.47 24.15 17.94
CA ARG A 127 8.59 23.85 18.84
C ARG A 127 9.96 24.25 18.26
N GLY A 128 9.98 25.02 17.14
CA GLY A 128 11.21 25.48 16.49
C GLY A 128 12.05 24.35 15.88
N LYS A 129 11.43 23.18 15.58
CA LYS A 129 12.17 22.05 15.01
C LYS A 129 12.29 22.17 13.50
N ARG A 130 13.42 21.70 12.94
CA ARG A 130 13.57 21.52 11.50
C ARG A 130 12.74 20.32 11.05
N VAL A 131 12.03 20.48 9.95
CA VAL A 131 11.14 19.47 9.39
C VAL A 131 11.62 19.04 8.01
N VAL A 132 11.76 17.75 7.82
CA VAL A 132 12.12 17.08 6.58
C VAL A 132 10.95 16.24 6.12
N LEU A 133 10.48 16.47 4.91
CA LEU A 133 9.35 15.75 4.32
C LEU A 133 9.76 14.92 3.10
N GLY A 134 9.17 13.73 2.96
CA GLY A 134 9.34 12.87 1.80
C GLY A 134 8.14 11.96 1.60
N GLY A 135 8.26 11.02 0.65
CA GLY A 135 7.25 10.00 0.36
C GLY A 135 6.29 10.35 -0.78
N PRO A 136 5.31 9.48 -1.07
CA PRO A 136 4.46 9.57 -2.26
C PRO A 136 3.68 10.89 -2.36
N TYR A 137 3.02 11.33 -1.27
CA TYR A 137 2.30 12.60 -1.28
C TYR A 137 3.20 13.79 -1.59
N VAL A 138 4.38 13.84 -0.96
CA VAL A 138 5.36 14.92 -1.18
C VAL A 138 5.89 14.91 -2.61
N THR A 139 6.04 13.73 -3.19
CA THR A 139 6.53 13.55 -4.55
C THR A 139 5.52 14.02 -5.60
N SER A 140 4.23 13.69 -5.43
CA SER A 140 3.19 14.01 -6.41
C SER A 140 2.59 15.42 -6.24
N THR A 141 2.63 16.02 -5.02
CA THR A 141 1.85 17.25 -4.71
C THR A 141 2.69 18.33 -4.03
N ILE A 142 3.79 18.77 -4.65
CA ILE A 142 4.77 19.67 -4.01
C ILE A 142 4.23 21.05 -3.65
N GLU A 143 3.28 21.60 -4.40
CA GLU A 143 2.79 22.99 -4.23
C GLU A 143 1.93 23.20 -3.00
N GLN A 144 1.30 22.16 -2.52
CA GLN A 144 0.34 22.19 -1.40
C GLN A 144 0.94 21.66 -0.10
N LEU A 145 2.25 21.48 -0.06
CA LEU A 145 2.94 20.92 1.08
C LEU A 145 2.91 21.89 2.28
N PRO A 146 2.86 21.33 3.51
CA PRO A 146 3.09 22.10 4.72
C PRO A 146 4.47 22.76 4.73
N ASP A 147 4.65 23.80 5.56
CA ASP A 147 5.94 24.49 5.70
C ASP A 147 7.01 23.56 6.26
N ALA A 148 7.91 23.11 5.38
CA ALA A 148 9.04 22.22 5.69
C ALA A 148 10.38 22.91 5.36
N ASP A 149 11.41 22.58 6.12
CA ASP A 149 12.76 23.12 5.89
C ASP A 149 13.43 22.38 4.71
N HIS A 150 13.20 21.07 4.63
CA HIS A 150 13.74 20.24 3.56
C HIS A 150 12.69 19.30 2.99
N ILE A 151 12.71 19.11 1.67
CA ILE A 151 11.75 18.31 0.91
C ILE A 151 12.51 17.32 0.03
N PHE A 152 12.12 16.04 0.08
CA PHE A 152 12.64 14.98 -0.77
C PHE A 152 11.57 14.53 -1.76
N ARG A 153 11.81 14.75 -3.05
CA ARG A 153 10.98 14.25 -4.14
C ARG A 153 11.57 12.96 -4.70
N GLY A 154 10.71 11.96 -4.88
CA GLY A 154 11.12 10.63 -5.35
C GLY A 154 11.81 9.81 -4.26
N GLU A 155 12.73 8.98 -4.68
CA GLU A 155 13.38 7.97 -3.86
C GLU A 155 14.62 8.58 -3.15
N ALA A 156 14.88 8.14 -1.92
CA ALA A 156 15.85 8.81 -1.04
C ALA A 156 17.27 8.23 -1.08
N GLU A 157 17.48 7.10 -1.75
CA GLU A 157 18.71 6.32 -1.67
C GLU A 157 19.96 7.10 -2.05
N GLU A 158 19.87 8.00 -3.05
CA GLU A 158 20.99 8.86 -3.48
C GLU A 158 20.93 10.25 -2.84
N THR A 159 19.72 10.77 -2.65
CA THR A 159 19.53 12.16 -2.23
C THR A 159 19.71 12.36 -0.72
N LEU A 160 19.41 11.35 0.10
CA LEU A 160 19.56 11.47 1.55
C LEU A 160 21.02 11.48 1.99
N PRO A 161 21.93 10.63 1.47
CA PRO A 161 23.37 10.80 1.71
C PRO A 161 23.89 12.18 1.29
N GLN A 162 23.46 12.69 0.12
CA GLN A 162 23.82 14.04 -0.32
C GLN A 162 23.34 15.11 0.68
N PHE A 163 22.10 15.00 1.18
CA PHE A 163 21.59 15.91 2.19
C PHE A 163 22.42 15.89 3.48
N VAL A 164 22.82 14.72 3.95
CA VAL A 164 23.67 14.57 5.15
C VAL A 164 24.99 15.30 4.95
N ASP A 165 25.62 15.15 3.79
CA ASP A 165 26.87 15.82 3.45
C ASP A 165 26.70 17.34 3.33
N ASP A 166 25.63 17.79 2.66
CA ASP A 166 25.30 19.21 2.53
C ASP A 166 25.00 19.84 3.91
N LEU A 167 24.28 19.09 4.76
CA LEU A 167 23.97 19.52 6.12
C LEU A 167 25.27 19.68 6.96
N ALA A 168 26.21 18.75 6.81
CA ALA A 168 27.50 18.81 7.49
C ALA A 168 28.35 20.04 7.06
N ARG A 169 28.19 20.48 5.81
CA ARG A 169 28.85 21.69 5.29
C ARG A 169 28.07 22.97 5.58
N GLY A 170 26.83 22.88 6.08
CA GLY A 170 25.94 24.04 6.24
C GLY A 170 25.34 24.54 4.92
N GLU A 171 25.29 23.68 3.91
CA GLU A 171 24.84 23.97 2.54
C GLU A 171 23.54 23.22 2.19
N ALA A 172 22.83 22.73 3.20
CA ALA A 172 21.61 21.94 3.00
C ALA A 172 20.55 22.72 2.21
N LYS A 173 20.06 22.12 1.13
CA LYS A 173 19.08 22.69 0.21
C LYS A 173 17.66 22.50 0.75
N ARG A 174 16.73 23.31 0.28
CA ARG A 174 15.31 23.13 0.57
C ARG A 174 14.73 21.89 -0.13
N CYS A 175 15.17 21.57 -1.33
CA CYS A 175 14.64 20.47 -2.12
C CYS A 175 15.75 19.55 -2.62
N TYR A 176 15.52 18.25 -2.47
CA TYR A 176 16.37 17.17 -2.97
C TYR A 176 15.55 16.28 -3.90
N GLN A 177 16.03 16.11 -5.11
CA GLN A 177 15.46 15.24 -6.12
C GLN A 177 16.59 14.69 -6.98
N ALA A 178 16.64 13.37 -7.12
CA ALA A 178 17.57 12.74 -8.06
C ALA A 178 17.10 12.98 -9.51
N PRO A 179 18.00 13.17 -10.47
CA PRO A 179 17.66 13.33 -11.89
C PRO A 179 17.06 12.04 -12.48
N GLU A 180 17.49 10.92 -11.96
CA GLU A 180 17.03 9.59 -12.35
C GLU A 180 16.56 8.78 -11.13
N ARG A 181 15.81 7.72 -11.37
CA ARG A 181 15.41 6.80 -10.31
C ARG A 181 16.57 5.90 -9.94
N PRO A 182 16.92 5.77 -8.64
CA PRO A 182 18.10 5.03 -8.21
C PRO A 182 17.98 3.53 -8.48
N ALA A 183 19.12 2.87 -8.62
CA ALA A 183 19.16 1.40 -8.63
C ALA A 183 18.79 0.85 -7.26
N LEU A 184 17.93 -0.19 -7.22
CA LEU A 184 17.50 -0.79 -5.94
C LEU A 184 18.60 -1.57 -5.23
N SER A 185 19.75 -1.78 -5.87
CA SER A 185 20.97 -2.25 -5.20
C SER A 185 21.48 -1.30 -4.11
N LEU A 186 21.10 -0.02 -4.17
CA LEU A 186 21.44 1.00 -3.17
C LEU A 186 20.49 0.99 -1.96
N THR A 187 19.33 0.33 -2.06
CA THR A 187 18.36 0.29 -0.97
C THR A 187 18.89 -0.58 0.17
N PRO A 188 19.08 -0.03 1.37
CA PRO A 188 19.56 -0.80 2.52
C PRO A 188 18.45 -1.72 3.07
N ILE A 189 18.84 -2.64 3.94
CA ILE A 189 17.88 -3.36 4.80
C ILE A 189 17.23 -2.33 5.72
N ALA A 190 15.89 -2.34 5.79
CA ALA A 190 15.15 -1.42 6.63
C ALA A 190 15.46 -1.63 8.13
N ASP A 191 15.49 -0.55 8.90
CA ASP A 191 15.76 -0.58 10.35
C ASP A 191 14.52 -1.09 11.13
N PHE A 192 14.20 -2.36 10.94
CA PHE A 192 13.04 -3.00 11.58
C PHE A 192 13.08 -2.95 13.11
N GLY A 193 14.29 -2.79 13.69
CA GLY A 193 14.48 -2.71 15.13
C GLY A 193 13.88 -1.47 15.79
N LEU A 194 13.63 -0.39 15.03
CA LEU A 194 12.95 0.80 15.53
C LEU A 194 11.45 0.59 15.73
N ALA A 195 10.84 -0.36 15.02
CA ALA A 195 9.41 -0.62 15.12
C ALA A 195 9.08 -1.56 16.28
N ASN A 196 8.03 -1.26 17.05
CA ASN A 196 7.50 -2.19 18.04
C ASN A 196 6.70 -3.30 17.35
N LEU A 197 7.38 -4.36 16.89
CA LEU A 197 6.82 -5.45 16.09
C LEU A 197 5.56 -6.07 16.71
N LYS A 198 5.41 -6.06 18.04
CA LYS A 198 4.23 -6.62 18.72
C LYS A 198 2.94 -5.86 18.40
N ARG A 199 3.02 -4.64 17.91
CA ARG A 199 1.87 -3.79 17.60
C ARG A 199 1.33 -3.99 16.19
N TYR A 200 2.10 -4.61 15.28
CA TYR A 200 1.74 -4.80 13.88
C TYR A 200 1.22 -6.22 13.62
N SER A 201 0.27 -6.34 12.68
CA SER A 201 -0.30 -7.63 12.27
C SER A 201 0.60 -8.32 11.25
N ALA A 202 1.26 -7.56 10.38
CA ALA A 202 2.20 -8.05 9.40
C ALA A 202 3.42 -7.13 9.30
N MET A 203 4.50 -7.64 8.71
CA MET A 203 5.67 -6.84 8.34
C MET A 203 5.66 -6.57 6.84
N SER A 204 6.39 -5.52 6.43
CA SER A 204 6.52 -5.15 5.02
C SER A 204 7.96 -5.25 4.57
N VAL A 205 8.17 -5.78 3.36
CA VAL A 205 9.42 -5.71 2.60
C VAL A 205 9.10 -5.33 1.17
N GLN A 206 10.05 -4.88 0.39
CA GLN A 206 9.84 -4.50 -0.99
C GLN A 206 10.91 -5.11 -1.89
N TYR A 207 10.48 -5.82 -2.93
CA TYR A 207 11.38 -6.42 -3.91
C TYR A 207 11.57 -5.52 -5.14
N SER A 208 10.47 -4.93 -5.65
CA SER A 208 10.51 -4.10 -6.84
C SER A 208 9.78 -2.78 -6.68
N ARG A 209 10.11 -1.80 -7.53
CA ARG A 209 9.41 -0.53 -7.72
C ARG A 209 9.14 -0.30 -9.19
N GLY A 210 7.94 0.20 -9.48
CA GLY A 210 7.46 0.50 -10.82
C GLY A 210 6.63 -0.60 -11.43
N CYS A 211 5.86 -0.25 -12.49
CA CYS A 211 4.91 -1.14 -13.14
C CYS A 211 5.00 -0.98 -14.65
N PRO A 212 5.02 -2.08 -15.45
CA PRO A 212 5.18 -1.98 -16.91
C PRO A 212 3.91 -1.49 -17.63
N PHE A 213 2.77 -1.48 -16.92
CA PHE A 213 1.48 -1.06 -17.47
C PHE A 213 1.28 0.45 -17.39
N SER A 214 0.27 0.97 -18.11
CA SER A 214 0.00 2.41 -18.22
C SER A 214 -1.43 2.78 -17.85
N CYS A 215 -1.96 2.18 -16.76
CA CYS A 215 -3.31 2.47 -16.31
C CYS A 215 -3.50 3.98 -16.06
N GLU A 216 -4.52 4.57 -16.68
CA GLU A 216 -4.71 6.02 -16.73
C GLU A 216 -4.87 6.68 -15.34
N PHE A 217 -5.49 5.96 -14.40
CA PHE A 217 -5.78 6.43 -13.04
C PHE A 217 -4.65 6.23 -12.03
N CYS A 218 -3.58 5.49 -12.40
CA CYS A 218 -2.56 5.02 -11.48
C CYS A 218 -1.39 6.00 -11.41
N ASP A 219 -0.98 6.39 -10.19
CA ASP A 219 0.15 7.28 -9.91
C ASP A 219 1.49 6.56 -9.83
N ILE A 220 1.50 5.22 -9.74
CA ILE A 220 2.72 4.42 -9.58
C ILE A 220 3.73 4.67 -10.70
N ILE A 221 3.26 4.74 -11.93
CA ILE A 221 4.15 4.96 -13.08
C ILE A 221 4.74 6.37 -13.11
N GLU A 222 4.06 7.33 -12.53
CA GLU A 222 4.56 8.70 -12.39
C GLU A 222 5.62 8.76 -11.27
N ILE A 223 5.38 8.11 -10.14
CA ILE A 223 6.29 8.08 -8.99
C ILE A 223 7.51 7.18 -9.26
N TYR A 224 7.30 5.91 -9.62
CA TYR A 224 8.35 4.88 -9.71
C TYR A 224 8.73 4.47 -11.14
N GLY A 225 7.97 4.91 -12.15
CA GLY A 225 8.24 4.64 -13.56
C GLY A 225 7.69 3.33 -14.10
N ARG A 226 7.84 3.18 -15.41
CA ARG A 226 7.28 2.04 -16.18
C ARG A 226 8.25 0.86 -16.33
N VAL A 227 9.48 0.98 -15.89
CA VAL A 227 10.46 -0.11 -15.90
C VAL A 227 10.58 -0.66 -14.48
N PRO A 228 10.06 -1.86 -14.19
CA PRO A 228 10.19 -2.46 -12.87
C PRO A 228 11.65 -2.73 -12.53
N ARG A 229 12.18 -2.00 -11.56
CA ARG A 229 13.53 -2.19 -10.99
C ARG A 229 13.42 -3.14 -9.81
N THR A 230 14.34 -4.07 -9.68
CA THR A 230 14.31 -5.11 -8.63
C THR A 230 15.56 -5.07 -7.77
N LYS A 231 15.42 -5.43 -6.52
CA LYS A 231 16.54 -5.85 -5.68
C LYS A 231 17.15 -7.15 -6.21
N SER A 232 18.34 -7.49 -5.76
CA SER A 232 18.89 -8.82 -5.93
C SER A 232 18.17 -9.83 -5.02
N ASN A 233 18.22 -11.12 -5.39
CA ASN A 233 17.69 -12.20 -4.54
C ASN A 233 18.35 -12.17 -3.15
N GLN A 234 19.65 -11.91 -3.11
CA GLN A 234 20.42 -11.85 -1.86
C GLN A 234 19.94 -10.71 -0.93
N GLN A 235 19.66 -9.50 -1.48
CA GLN A 235 19.09 -8.41 -0.68
C GLN A 235 17.75 -8.79 -0.08
N MET A 236 16.88 -9.43 -0.88
CA MET A 236 15.56 -9.86 -0.41
C MET A 236 15.65 -10.90 0.72
N LEU A 237 16.52 -11.89 0.58
CA LEU A 237 16.73 -12.89 1.63
C LEU A 237 17.36 -12.28 2.88
N ALA A 238 18.23 -11.29 2.75
CA ALA A 238 18.83 -10.58 3.89
C ALA A 238 17.76 -9.79 4.69
N GLU A 239 16.73 -9.23 4.03
CA GLU A 239 15.59 -8.62 4.75
C GLU A 239 14.77 -9.68 5.51
N PHE A 240 14.57 -10.87 4.94
CA PHE A 240 13.93 -11.99 5.64
C PHE A 240 14.75 -12.45 6.85
N ASP A 241 16.07 -12.55 6.71
CA ASP A 241 16.96 -12.88 7.82
C ASP A 241 16.90 -11.84 8.94
N ALA A 242 16.86 -10.54 8.59
CA ALA A 242 16.72 -9.46 9.55
C ALA A 242 15.40 -9.54 10.34
N LEU A 243 14.28 -9.77 9.66
CA LEU A 243 12.97 -9.96 10.33
C LEU A 243 12.98 -11.19 11.22
N LYS A 244 13.52 -12.31 10.74
CA LYS A 244 13.63 -13.55 11.52
C LYS A 244 14.52 -13.38 12.75
N ALA A 245 15.65 -12.66 12.63
CA ALA A 245 16.57 -12.38 13.73
C ALA A 245 15.90 -11.56 14.85
N LEU A 246 14.96 -10.65 14.50
CA LEU A 246 14.13 -9.92 15.44
C LEU A 246 12.99 -10.77 16.04
N GLY A 247 12.92 -12.05 15.69
CA GLY A 247 11.91 -12.99 16.19
C GLY A 247 10.56 -12.89 15.50
N TRP A 248 10.46 -12.19 14.34
CA TRP A 248 9.21 -12.15 13.59
C TRP A 248 8.86 -13.52 13.04
N ARG A 249 7.62 -13.92 13.25
CA ARG A 249 6.95 -15.06 12.63
C ARG A 249 5.53 -14.61 12.32
N GLY A 250 5.13 -14.74 11.07
CA GLY A 250 3.82 -14.21 10.67
C GLY A 250 3.76 -13.77 9.23
N THR A 251 2.74 -13.02 8.90
CA THR A 251 2.57 -12.47 7.55
C THR A 251 3.69 -11.46 7.23
N VAL A 252 4.24 -11.59 6.02
CA VAL A 252 5.13 -10.59 5.40
C VAL A 252 4.51 -10.16 4.09
N PHE A 253 4.21 -8.88 3.98
CA PHE A 253 3.70 -8.26 2.77
C PHE A 253 4.88 -7.76 1.93
N ILE A 254 5.05 -8.34 0.73
CA ILE A 254 5.95 -7.79 -0.28
C ILE A 254 5.17 -6.69 -0.99
N VAL A 255 5.45 -5.43 -0.60
CA VAL A 255 4.69 -4.23 -0.97
C VAL A 255 5.05 -3.69 -2.35
N ASP A 256 5.20 -4.60 -3.31
CA ASP A 256 5.48 -4.26 -4.70
C ASP A 256 4.19 -3.80 -5.38
N ASP A 257 4.24 -2.75 -6.18
CA ASP A 257 3.08 -2.25 -6.96
C ASP A 257 2.56 -3.28 -7.98
N ASN A 258 3.45 -4.16 -8.43
CA ASN A 258 3.15 -5.33 -9.23
C ASN A 258 4.33 -6.31 -9.13
N PHE A 259 4.24 -7.26 -8.23
CA PHE A 259 5.32 -8.23 -7.96
C PHE A 259 5.81 -8.96 -9.22
N ILE A 260 4.89 -9.29 -10.13
CA ILE A 260 5.24 -9.95 -11.39
C ILE A 260 5.58 -8.99 -12.53
N GLY A 261 5.73 -7.70 -12.26
CA GLY A 261 6.09 -6.69 -13.25
C GLY A 261 7.37 -7.03 -14.03
N ASN A 262 8.32 -7.70 -13.36
CA ASN A 262 9.50 -8.29 -14.00
C ASN A 262 9.50 -9.81 -13.79
N LYS A 263 8.70 -10.55 -14.57
CA LYS A 263 8.56 -12.01 -14.46
C LYS A 263 9.89 -12.75 -14.55
N LYS A 264 10.86 -12.24 -15.31
CA LYS A 264 12.20 -12.87 -15.44
C LYS A 264 12.91 -12.92 -14.10
N ASN A 265 12.97 -11.81 -13.40
CA ASN A 265 13.66 -11.72 -12.12
C ASN A 265 12.89 -12.47 -11.02
N VAL A 266 11.54 -12.38 -11.01
CA VAL A 266 10.70 -13.12 -10.05
C VAL A 266 10.89 -14.64 -10.18
N ARG A 267 11.01 -15.17 -11.39
CA ARG A 267 11.30 -16.61 -11.61
C ARG A 267 12.64 -17.05 -11.02
N THR A 268 13.60 -16.16 -10.88
CA THR A 268 14.87 -16.49 -10.20
C THR A 268 14.77 -16.34 -8.69
N LEU A 269 13.96 -15.41 -8.21
CA LEU A 269 13.76 -15.12 -6.78
C LEU A 269 12.96 -16.23 -6.07
N LEU A 270 11.86 -16.68 -6.66
CA LEU A 270 10.93 -17.60 -5.98
C LEU A 270 11.56 -18.92 -5.52
N PRO A 271 12.40 -19.60 -6.33
CA PRO A 271 13.12 -20.78 -5.84
C PRO A 271 14.06 -20.50 -4.67
N ASP A 272 14.65 -19.30 -4.61
CA ASP A 272 15.52 -18.90 -3.50
C ASP A 272 14.71 -18.67 -2.23
N ILE A 273 13.55 -18.00 -2.34
CA ILE A 273 12.61 -17.84 -1.22
C ILE A 273 12.12 -19.20 -0.73
N ALA A 274 11.72 -20.10 -1.64
CA ALA A 274 11.22 -21.43 -1.28
C ALA A 274 12.29 -22.24 -0.51
N ARG A 275 13.55 -22.20 -0.96
CA ARG A 275 14.67 -22.85 -0.27
C ARG A 275 14.91 -22.22 1.11
N TRP A 276 14.89 -20.89 1.19
CA TRP A 276 15.06 -20.16 2.45
C TRP A 276 13.93 -20.49 3.44
N GLN A 277 12.66 -20.45 3.00
CA GLN A 277 11.50 -20.79 3.81
C GLN A 277 11.62 -22.22 4.35
N LYS A 278 11.92 -23.19 3.49
CA LYS A 278 12.10 -24.60 3.87
C LYS A 278 13.21 -24.77 4.89
N ALA A 279 14.36 -24.14 4.67
CA ALA A 279 15.52 -24.21 5.58
C ALA A 279 15.21 -23.58 6.96
N ASN A 280 14.26 -22.66 7.02
CA ASN A 280 13.86 -21.95 8.24
C ASN A 280 12.53 -22.43 8.85
N GLY A 281 11.93 -23.51 8.33
CA GLY A 281 10.68 -24.08 8.84
C GLY A 281 9.45 -23.21 8.56
N TYR A 282 9.41 -22.54 7.40
CA TYR A 282 8.32 -21.70 6.91
C TYR A 282 7.83 -20.66 7.95
N PRO A 283 8.71 -19.74 8.40
CA PRO A 283 8.33 -18.76 9.41
C PRO A 283 7.37 -17.69 8.91
N PHE A 284 7.22 -17.51 7.59
CA PHE A 284 6.45 -16.42 7.01
C PHE A 284 5.32 -16.92 6.11
N GLU A 285 4.17 -16.29 6.23
CA GLU A 285 3.12 -16.28 5.21
C GLU A 285 3.34 -15.08 4.29
N LEU A 286 3.42 -15.31 2.98
CA LEU A 286 3.70 -14.24 2.03
C LEU A 286 2.41 -13.75 1.34
N LEU A 287 2.33 -12.43 1.23
CA LEU A 287 1.29 -11.68 0.55
C LEU A 287 1.96 -10.69 -0.40
N THR A 288 1.37 -10.45 -1.58
CA THR A 288 1.84 -9.38 -2.49
C THR A 288 0.69 -8.83 -3.35
N GLU A 289 0.96 -7.76 -4.07
CA GLU A 289 0.09 -7.24 -5.13
C GLU A 289 0.58 -7.71 -6.51
N SER A 290 -0.34 -7.98 -7.40
CA SER A 290 -0.04 -8.50 -8.72
C SER A 290 -1.09 -8.08 -9.74
N SER A 291 -0.73 -8.12 -11.01
CA SER A 291 -1.69 -8.02 -12.11
C SER A 291 -2.34 -9.38 -12.40
N VAL A 292 -3.57 -9.35 -12.91
CA VAL A 292 -4.42 -10.54 -13.12
C VAL A 292 -3.83 -11.57 -14.09
N ASN A 293 -2.93 -11.13 -15.00
CA ASN A 293 -2.20 -12.01 -15.92
C ASN A 293 -1.14 -12.91 -15.24
N LEU A 294 -1.12 -12.92 -13.90
CA LEU A 294 -0.52 -13.97 -13.10
C LEU A 294 -1.16 -15.33 -13.41
N ALA A 295 -2.48 -15.34 -13.64
CA ALA A 295 -3.23 -16.55 -13.99
C ALA A 295 -2.78 -17.25 -15.29
N ASP A 296 -2.11 -16.52 -16.19
CA ASP A 296 -1.62 -17.05 -17.47
C ASP A 296 -0.31 -17.85 -17.31
N ASP A 297 0.21 -17.99 -16.09
CA ASP A 297 1.55 -18.53 -15.81
C ASP A 297 1.46 -19.54 -14.64
N GLU A 298 0.88 -20.71 -14.92
CA GLU A 298 0.71 -21.76 -13.90
C GLU A 298 2.04 -22.19 -13.22
N PRO A 299 3.17 -22.33 -13.96
CA PRO A 299 4.44 -22.60 -13.29
C PRO A 299 4.88 -21.50 -12.30
N LEU A 300 4.55 -20.24 -12.59
CA LEU A 300 4.84 -19.13 -11.70
C LEU A 300 3.96 -19.19 -10.44
N LEU A 301 2.67 -19.49 -10.60
CA LEU A 301 1.74 -19.72 -9.48
C LEU A 301 2.22 -20.84 -8.56
N GLU A 302 2.66 -21.97 -9.12
CA GLU A 302 3.20 -23.08 -8.33
C GLU A 302 4.47 -22.68 -7.58
N ASN A 303 5.40 -21.96 -8.22
CA ASN A 303 6.60 -21.44 -7.55
C ASN A 303 6.24 -20.45 -6.43
N MET A 304 5.23 -19.59 -6.61
CA MET A 304 4.75 -18.70 -5.55
C MET A 304 4.20 -19.51 -4.36
N ARG A 305 3.39 -20.52 -4.62
CA ARG A 305 2.87 -21.42 -3.57
C ARG A 305 4.01 -22.08 -2.78
N GLN A 306 5.01 -22.64 -3.47
CA GLN A 306 6.17 -23.26 -2.84
C GLN A 306 7.02 -22.27 -2.03
N ALA A 307 7.07 -21.01 -2.46
CA ALA A 307 7.73 -19.93 -1.73
C ALA A 307 6.94 -19.47 -0.48
N GLY A 308 5.71 -19.95 -0.28
CA GLY A 308 4.87 -19.61 0.88
C GLY A 308 3.90 -18.46 0.65
N PHE A 309 3.66 -18.05 -0.61
CA PHE A 309 2.58 -17.12 -0.92
C PHE A 309 1.24 -17.81 -0.76
N ASN A 310 0.40 -17.24 0.08
CA ASN A 310 -0.95 -17.74 0.36
C ASN A 310 -2.05 -16.72 0.02
N ARG A 311 -1.67 -15.49 -0.29
CA ARG A 311 -2.59 -14.39 -0.66
C ARG A 311 -2.00 -13.52 -1.74
N VAL A 312 -2.88 -12.99 -2.61
CA VAL A 312 -2.53 -11.98 -3.61
C VAL A 312 -3.63 -10.93 -3.71
N PHE A 313 -3.25 -9.67 -3.84
CA PHE A 313 -4.16 -8.59 -4.19
C PHE A 313 -4.07 -8.32 -5.69
N LEU A 314 -5.22 -8.27 -6.37
CA LEU A 314 -5.34 -8.06 -7.81
C LEU A 314 -6.11 -6.77 -8.10
N GLY A 315 -5.61 -5.97 -9.02
CA GLY A 315 -6.40 -4.88 -9.60
C GLY A 315 -7.35 -5.43 -10.67
N ILE A 316 -8.59 -5.77 -10.30
CA ILE A 316 -9.65 -6.17 -11.26
C ILE A 316 -10.29 -4.94 -11.89
N GLU A 317 -10.53 -3.91 -11.11
CA GLU A 317 -11.15 -2.62 -11.37
C GLU A 317 -12.62 -2.75 -11.76
N THR A 318 -12.92 -3.37 -12.89
CA THR A 318 -14.29 -3.51 -13.41
C THR A 318 -14.42 -4.76 -14.27
N PRO A 319 -15.61 -5.40 -14.29
CA PRO A 319 -15.90 -6.49 -15.24
C PRO A 319 -16.31 -5.98 -16.65
N VAL A 320 -16.32 -4.65 -16.88
CA VAL A 320 -16.75 -4.03 -18.14
C VAL A 320 -15.54 -3.76 -19.03
N GLU A 321 -15.52 -4.35 -20.22
CA GLU A 321 -14.36 -4.28 -21.14
C GLU A 321 -14.13 -2.86 -21.65
N GLU A 322 -15.20 -2.12 -21.92
CA GLU A 322 -15.14 -0.73 -22.41
C GLU A 322 -14.48 0.19 -21.35
N SER A 323 -14.81 0.01 -20.08
CA SER A 323 -14.21 0.76 -18.97
C SER A 323 -12.75 0.36 -18.74
N LEU A 324 -12.40 -0.93 -18.91
CA LEU A 324 -10.99 -1.39 -18.89
C LEU A 324 -10.17 -0.80 -20.03
N HIS A 325 -10.78 -0.68 -21.22
CA HIS A 325 -10.13 -0.05 -22.37
C HIS A 325 -9.89 1.45 -22.13
N GLU A 326 -10.89 2.17 -21.63
CA GLU A 326 -10.76 3.57 -21.22
C GLU A 326 -9.61 3.74 -20.22
N ALA A 327 -9.59 2.91 -19.19
CA ALA A 327 -8.58 2.94 -18.13
C ALA A 327 -7.19 2.49 -18.58
N GLN A 328 -7.00 2.11 -19.86
CA GLN A 328 -5.77 1.51 -20.40
C GLN A 328 -5.28 0.28 -19.60
N LYS A 329 -6.21 -0.46 -18.97
CA LYS A 329 -5.90 -1.65 -18.16
C LYS A 329 -5.67 -2.89 -19.05
N SER A 330 -4.64 -2.82 -19.88
CA SER A 330 -4.38 -3.82 -20.92
C SER A 330 -4.07 -5.23 -20.41
N GLN A 331 -3.66 -5.38 -19.15
CA GLN A 331 -3.39 -6.66 -18.50
C GLN A 331 -4.66 -7.42 -18.06
N ASN A 332 -5.80 -6.75 -18.01
CA ASN A 332 -7.09 -7.33 -17.63
C ASN A 332 -7.87 -7.84 -18.87
N ARG A 333 -7.18 -8.49 -19.80
CA ARG A 333 -7.81 -9.07 -20.99
C ARG A 333 -8.31 -10.49 -20.73
N GLY A 334 -9.34 -10.88 -21.47
CA GLY A 334 -9.88 -12.25 -21.43
C GLY A 334 -10.87 -12.46 -20.26
N ASN A 335 -10.99 -13.69 -19.82
CA ASN A 335 -11.98 -14.06 -18.82
C ASN A 335 -11.44 -13.85 -17.39
N LEU A 336 -11.64 -12.65 -16.84
CA LEU A 336 -11.21 -12.29 -15.49
C LEU A 336 -11.73 -13.27 -14.41
N LEU A 337 -12.94 -13.79 -14.58
CA LEU A 337 -13.52 -14.74 -13.63
C LEU A 337 -12.73 -16.05 -13.58
N GLU A 338 -12.36 -16.59 -14.74
CA GLU A 338 -11.54 -17.80 -14.81
C GLU A 338 -10.10 -17.54 -14.33
N SER A 339 -9.54 -16.37 -14.60
CA SER A 339 -8.22 -15.97 -14.08
C SER A 339 -8.22 -16.01 -12.54
N VAL A 340 -9.22 -15.43 -11.89
CA VAL A 340 -9.36 -15.48 -10.42
C VAL A 340 -9.47 -16.92 -9.93
N LYS A 341 -10.33 -17.74 -10.55
CA LYS A 341 -10.51 -19.16 -10.18
C LYS A 341 -9.23 -19.98 -10.37
N THR A 342 -8.46 -19.69 -11.41
CA THR A 342 -7.15 -20.35 -11.65
C THR A 342 -6.20 -20.09 -10.50
N ILE A 343 -6.06 -18.83 -10.06
CA ILE A 343 -5.21 -18.47 -8.92
C ILE A 343 -5.71 -19.15 -7.63
N GLN A 344 -7.05 -19.16 -7.40
CA GLN A 344 -7.64 -19.82 -6.22
C GLN A 344 -7.37 -21.32 -6.23
N ARG A 345 -7.49 -22.01 -7.38
CA ARG A 345 -7.17 -23.45 -7.52
C ARG A 345 -5.74 -23.81 -7.17
N HIS A 346 -4.80 -22.86 -7.30
CA HIS A 346 -3.41 -23.02 -6.85
C HIS A 346 -3.23 -22.74 -5.35
N GLY A 347 -4.31 -22.66 -4.57
CA GLY A 347 -4.26 -22.48 -3.11
C GLY A 347 -3.94 -21.05 -2.65
N ILE A 348 -4.00 -20.05 -3.55
CA ILE A 348 -3.74 -18.65 -3.24
C ILE A 348 -5.07 -17.90 -3.11
N GLU A 349 -5.33 -17.32 -1.93
CA GLU A 349 -6.50 -16.47 -1.68
C GLU A 349 -6.37 -15.17 -2.49
N VAL A 350 -7.44 -14.81 -3.19
CA VAL A 350 -7.50 -13.57 -3.97
C VAL A 350 -8.25 -12.50 -3.19
N MET A 351 -7.59 -11.36 -3.01
CA MET A 351 -8.19 -10.07 -2.65
C MET A 351 -8.19 -9.19 -3.89
N ALA A 352 -9.12 -8.26 -4.05
CA ALA A 352 -9.12 -7.44 -5.26
C ALA A 352 -9.66 -6.03 -5.06
N GLY A 353 -9.12 -5.10 -5.87
CA GLY A 353 -9.60 -3.74 -6.05
C GLY A 353 -10.62 -3.64 -7.16
N PHE A 354 -11.67 -2.83 -6.92
CA PHE A 354 -12.72 -2.50 -7.87
C PHE A 354 -12.97 -0.99 -7.87
N ILE A 355 -13.32 -0.46 -9.03
CA ILE A 355 -13.59 0.95 -9.22
C ILE A 355 -14.92 1.11 -9.97
N VAL A 356 -15.72 2.09 -9.58
CA VAL A 356 -16.90 2.57 -10.32
C VAL A 356 -16.77 4.06 -10.60
N GLY A 357 -17.35 4.51 -11.71
CA GLY A 357 -17.36 5.91 -12.12
C GLY A 357 -16.44 6.20 -13.30
N PHE A 358 -16.04 5.19 -14.08
CA PHE A 358 -15.45 5.39 -15.40
C PHE A 358 -16.47 6.04 -16.35
N ASP A 359 -15.96 6.79 -17.33
CA ASP A 359 -16.83 7.49 -18.30
C ASP A 359 -17.65 6.52 -19.18
N ASN A 360 -17.17 5.28 -19.37
CA ASN A 360 -17.84 4.23 -20.13
C ASN A 360 -18.57 3.19 -19.26
N ASP A 361 -18.74 3.45 -17.96
CA ASP A 361 -19.53 2.56 -17.13
C ASP A 361 -21.02 2.59 -17.55
N PRO A 362 -21.65 1.44 -17.81
CA PRO A 362 -23.09 1.39 -18.07
C PRO A 362 -23.90 1.59 -16.78
N GLU A 363 -25.18 1.92 -16.90
CA GLU A 363 -26.05 2.16 -15.73
C GLU A 363 -26.17 0.93 -14.82
N ASP A 364 -26.01 -0.28 -15.34
CA ASP A 364 -26.07 -1.55 -14.60
C ASP A 364 -24.69 -2.00 -14.04
N ILE A 365 -23.69 -1.09 -14.00
CA ILE A 365 -22.34 -1.41 -13.52
C ILE A 365 -22.35 -1.97 -12.10
N PHE A 366 -23.24 -1.48 -11.25
CA PHE A 366 -23.31 -1.89 -9.84
C PHE A 366 -23.72 -3.35 -9.70
N GLU A 367 -24.73 -3.77 -10.45
CA GLU A 367 -25.21 -5.16 -10.50
C GLU A 367 -24.14 -6.08 -11.11
N ARG A 368 -23.46 -5.63 -12.17
CA ARG A 368 -22.36 -6.40 -12.79
C ARG A 368 -21.20 -6.60 -11.82
N GLN A 369 -20.83 -5.58 -11.05
CA GLN A 369 -19.76 -5.72 -10.05
C GLN A 369 -20.19 -6.66 -8.91
N ILE A 370 -21.41 -6.54 -8.39
CA ILE A 370 -21.94 -7.44 -7.36
C ILE A 370 -21.92 -8.89 -7.87
N ASP A 371 -22.43 -9.14 -9.08
CA ASP A 371 -22.44 -10.48 -9.68
C ASP A 371 -21.03 -11.04 -9.86
N PHE A 372 -20.10 -10.22 -10.37
CA PHE A 372 -18.71 -10.63 -10.53
C PHE A 372 -18.06 -11.00 -9.18
N ILE A 373 -18.21 -10.15 -8.15
CA ILE A 373 -17.67 -10.39 -6.81
C ILE A 373 -18.24 -11.68 -6.20
N ARG A 374 -19.53 -11.95 -6.39
CA ARG A 374 -20.18 -13.20 -5.96
C ARG A 374 -19.59 -14.41 -6.67
N ARG A 375 -19.59 -14.39 -8.01
CA ARG A 375 -19.15 -15.52 -8.85
C ARG A 375 -17.66 -15.81 -8.73
N SER A 376 -16.85 -14.80 -8.46
CA SER A 376 -15.41 -14.95 -8.23
C SER A 376 -15.09 -15.47 -6.82
N ALA A 377 -16.04 -15.41 -5.89
CA ALA A 377 -15.85 -15.76 -4.48
C ALA A 377 -14.68 -15.00 -3.81
N ILE A 378 -14.40 -13.76 -4.23
CA ILE A 378 -13.37 -12.91 -3.62
C ILE A 378 -13.87 -12.43 -2.24
N PRO A 379 -13.23 -12.84 -1.11
CA PRO A 379 -13.70 -12.44 0.22
C PRO A 379 -13.52 -10.95 0.47
N LEU A 380 -12.34 -10.41 0.15
CA LEU A 380 -12.01 -9.00 0.34
C LEU A 380 -12.02 -8.29 -1.02
N ALA A 381 -13.13 -7.65 -1.33
CA ALA A 381 -13.33 -6.82 -2.51
C ALA A 381 -13.32 -5.33 -2.10
N MET A 382 -12.26 -4.63 -2.39
CA MET A 382 -12.09 -3.21 -2.06
C MET A 382 -12.68 -2.37 -3.19
N VAL A 383 -13.93 -1.93 -3.04
CA VAL A 383 -14.62 -1.11 -4.04
C VAL A 383 -14.42 0.37 -3.71
N GLY A 384 -14.09 1.18 -4.71
CA GLY A 384 -13.92 2.61 -4.57
C GLY A 384 -14.57 3.39 -5.72
N LEU A 385 -14.86 4.67 -5.48
CA LEU A 385 -15.20 5.62 -6.52
C LEU A 385 -13.94 6.10 -7.23
N LEU A 386 -14.00 6.24 -8.55
CA LEU A 386 -12.88 6.77 -9.34
C LEU A 386 -12.51 8.17 -8.85
N ASN A 387 -11.23 8.38 -8.61
CA ASN A 387 -10.67 9.69 -8.26
C ASN A 387 -9.46 9.97 -9.17
N ALA A 388 -9.35 11.21 -9.62
CA ALA A 388 -8.20 11.69 -10.37
C ALA A 388 -7.07 12.03 -9.39
N LEU A 389 -6.15 11.10 -9.17
CA LEU A 389 -4.98 11.34 -8.34
C LEU A 389 -4.07 12.37 -9.02
N PRO A 390 -3.39 13.23 -8.25
CA PRO A 390 -2.54 14.28 -8.81
C PRO A 390 -1.50 13.72 -9.78
N ASP A 391 -1.33 14.42 -10.89
CA ASP A 391 -0.33 14.14 -11.91
C ASP A 391 -0.44 12.79 -12.64
N THR A 392 -1.59 12.08 -12.50
CA THR A 392 -1.91 10.89 -13.32
C THR A 392 -2.35 11.28 -14.73
N GLN A 393 -2.34 10.32 -15.66
CA GLN A 393 -2.85 10.55 -17.01
C GLN A 393 -4.33 10.93 -16.98
N LEU A 394 -5.14 10.31 -16.11
CA LEU A 394 -6.53 10.66 -15.85
C LEU A 394 -6.67 12.12 -15.40
N TRP A 395 -5.85 12.53 -14.42
CA TRP A 395 -5.86 13.90 -13.91
C TRP A 395 -5.57 14.91 -15.04
N ARG A 396 -4.51 14.68 -15.82
CA ARG A 396 -4.12 15.51 -16.97
C ARG A 396 -5.20 15.57 -18.07
N ARG A 397 -5.89 14.45 -18.32
CA ARG A 397 -7.02 14.40 -19.27
C ARG A 397 -8.19 15.26 -18.76
N LEU A 398 -8.60 15.04 -17.53
CA LEU A 398 -9.73 15.76 -16.93
C LEU A 398 -9.45 17.26 -16.74
N ASP A 399 -8.20 17.65 -16.49
CA ASP A 399 -7.77 19.06 -16.45
C ASP A 399 -7.96 19.72 -17.83
N ARG A 400 -7.46 19.09 -18.89
CA ARG A 400 -7.65 19.58 -20.28
C ARG A 400 -9.13 19.66 -20.70
N GLU A 401 -9.96 18.76 -20.19
CA GLU A 401 -11.41 18.77 -20.42
C GLU A 401 -12.17 19.79 -19.53
N GLY A 402 -11.52 20.47 -18.60
CA GLY A 402 -12.15 21.39 -17.65
C GLY A 402 -13.11 20.70 -16.68
N ARG A 403 -12.85 19.45 -16.34
CA ARG A 403 -13.67 18.61 -15.46
C ARG A 403 -13.16 18.47 -14.04
N LEU A 404 -11.94 18.90 -13.72
CA LEU A 404 -11.43 18.86 -12.34
C LEU A 404 -12.23 19.82 -11.46
N LEU A 405 -12.54 19.38 -10.22
CA LEU A 405 -13.29 20.15 -9.22
C LEU A 405 -12.43 20.52 -8.01
N GLY A 406 -11.34 19.81 -7.77
CA GLY A 406 -10.48 20.01 -6.61
C GLY A 406 -9.48 18.89 -6.42
N GLU A 407 -8.93 18.82 -5.20
CA GLU A 407 -7.92 17.80 -4.83
C GLU A 407 -8.56 16.46 -4.53
N ALA A 408 -7.84 15.39 -4.89
CA ALA A 408 -8.17 14.05 -4.42
C ALA A 408 -7.93 13.92 -2.91
N THR A 409 -8.76 13.12 -2.25
CA THR A 409 -8.57 12.80 -0.82
C THR A 409 -7.54 11.68 -0.61
N GLY A 410 -7.30 10.86 -1.64
CA GLY A 410 -6.54 9.61 -1.55
C GLY A 410 -7.26 8.50 -0.77
N ASN A 411 -8.46 8.76 -0.26
CA ASN A 411 -9.27 7.78 0.46
C ASN A 411 -10.38 7.24 -0.43
N ASN A 412 -10.23 6.02 -0.91
CA ASN A 412 -11.17 5.36 -1.80
C ASN A 412 -12.46 4.84 -1.13
N THR A 413 -12.61 5.04 0.18
CA THR A 413 -13.87 4.75 0.89
C THR A 413 -14.79 5.96 1.01
N VAL A 414 -14.30 7.17 0.71
CA VAL A 414 -15.10 8.41 0.78
C VAL A 414 -15.96 8.55 -0.47
N CYS A 415 -17.25 8.90 -0.27
CA CYS A 415 -18.24 9.04 -1.34
C CYS A 415 -18.16 10.41 -2.04
N THR A 416 -16.96 10.84 -2.45
CA THR A 416 -16.74 12.12 -3.13
C THR A 416 -15.93 11.96 -4.40
N PHE A 417 -16.21 12.83 -5.37
CA PHE A 417 -15.43 12.95 -6.61
C PHE A 417 -14.66 14.26 -6.61
N ASN A 418 -13.46 14.23 -7.14
CA ASN A 418 -12.69 15.45 -7.39
C ASN A 418 -12.77 15.90 -8.86
N PHE A 419 -13.72 15.36 -9.63
CA PHE A 419 -13.98 15.74 -11.01
C PHE A 419 -15.47 15.59 -11.37
N LYS A 420 -15.90 16.22 -12.49
CA LYS A 420 -17.24 16.07 -13.05
C LYS A 420 -17.36 14.72 -13.75
N THR A 421 -18.17 13.81 -13.18
CA THR A 421 -18.48 12.51 -13.76
C THR A 421 -19.43 12.62 -14.94
N ARG A 422 -19.45 11.66 -15.86
CA ARG A 422 -20.47 11.60 -16.93
C ARG A 422 -21.80 11.08 -16.41
N MET A 423 -21.75 10.02 -15.61
CA MET A 423 -22.94 9.54 -14.90
C MET A 423 -23.28 10.49 -13.73
N ASP A 424 -24.55 10.61 -13.39
CA ASP A 424 -25.01 11.45 -12.27
C ASP A 424 -24.26 11.08 -10.97
N PRO A 425 -23.61 12.05 -10.30
CA PRO A 425 -22.80 11.75 -9.12
C PRO A 425 -23.62 11.13 -7.97
N ALA A 426 -24.89 11.55 -7.80
CA ALA A 426 -25.73 11.00 -6.75
C ALA A 426 -26.16 9.56 -7.06
N PHE A 427 -26.33 9.22 -8.34
CA PHE A 427 -26.58 7.86 -8.78
C PHE A 427 -25.36 6.96 -8.55
N LEU A 428 -24.16 7.44 -8.88
CA LEU A 428 -22.90 6.73 -8.61
C LEU A 428 -22.69 6.45 -7.12
N VAL A 429 -22.93 7.45 -6.27
CA VAL A 429 -22.81 7.29 -4.80
C VAL A 429 -23.83 6.26 -4.29
N ARG A 430 -25.10 6.35 -4.69
CA ARG A 430 -26.12 5.36 -4.30
C ARG A 430 -25.77 3.95 -4.77
N GLY A 431 -25.28 3.82 -6.00
CA GLY A 431 -24.83 2.54 -6.54
C GLY A 431 -23.65 1.96 -5.77
N TYR A 432 -22.62 2.76 -5.50
CA TYR A 432 -21.49 2.38 -4.66
C TYR A 432 -21.94 1.88 -3.27
N GLN A 433 -22.82 2.65 -2.60
CA GLN A 433 -23.38 2.27 -1.32
C GLN A 433 -24.17 0.94 -1.40
N THR A 434 -24.88 0.71 -2.50
CA THR A 434 -25.61 -0.55 -2.75
C THR A 434 -24.64 -1.71 -2.89
N ILE A 435 -23.53 -1.55 -3.63
CA ILE A 435 -22.47 -2.57 -3.71
C ILE A 435 -21.97 -2.90 -2.30
N MET A 436 -21.54 -1.89 -1.54
CA MET A 436 -20.94 -2.06 -0.22
C MET A 436 -21.88 -2.78 0.77
N ARG A 437 -23.13 -2.36 0.85
CA ARG A 437 -24.15 -2.99 1.72
C ARG A 437 -24.41 -4.43 1.31
N THR A 438 -24.44 -4.71 0.00
CA THR A 438 -24.73 -6.04 -0.53
C THR A 438 -23.56 -6.99 -0.27
N ILE A 439 -22.34 -6.65 -0.71
CA ILE A 439 -21.22 -7.59 -0.64
C ILE A 439 -20.71 -7.80 0.79
N TYR A 440 -20.94 -6.85 1.71
CA TYR A 440 -20.56 -6.95 3.12
C TYR A 440 -21.74 -7.21 4.05
N GLY A 441 -22.94 -7.42 3.51
CA GLY A 441 -24.06 -7.98 4.24
C GLY A 441 -23.67 -9.36 4.80
N PRO A 442 -23.90 -9.65 6.11
CA PRO A 442 -23.30 -10.82 6.77
C PRO A 442 -23.57 -12.15 6.08
N ARG A 443 -24.82 -12.38 5.64
CA ARG A 443 -25.19 -13.62 4.96
C ARG A 443 -24.44 -13.79 3.64
N GLU A 444 -24.42 -12.75 2.83
CA GLU A 444 -23.76 -12.73 1.52
C GLU A 444 -22.24 -12.90 1.67
N TYR A 445 -21.66 -12.15 2.62
CA TYR A 445 -20.24 -12.19 2.90
C TYR A 445 -19.78 -13.59 3.36
N TYR A 446 -20.45 -14.16 4.34
CA TYR A 446 -20.05 -15.46 4.88
C TYR A 446 -20.25 -16.60 3.87
N GLN A 447 -21.28 -16.54 3.02
CA GLN A 447 -21.44 -17.51 1.93
C GLN A 447 -20.27 -17.43 0.96
N ARG A 448 -19.85 -16.22 0.57
CA ARG A 448 -18.72 -15.98 -0.32
C ARG A 448 -17.39 -16.44 0.29
N VAL A 449 -17.20 -16.24 1.60
CA VAL A 449 -16.04 -16.77 2.32
C VAL A 449 -15.99 -18.30 2.26
N LEU A 450 -17.09 -19.00 2.55
CA LEU A 450 -17.13 -20.46 2.50
C LEU A 450 -16.83 -20.98 1.08
N GLU A 451 -17.33 -20.30 0.06
CA GLU A 451 -17.04 -20.67 -1.33
C GLU A 451 -15.56 -20.43 -1.68
N SER A 452 -14.97 -19.31 -1.24
CA SER A 452 -13.54 -19.03 -1.40
C SER A 452 -12.69 -20.13 -0.76
N LEU A 453 -12.98 -20.50 0.49
CA LEU A 453 -12.26 -21.57 1.19
C LEU A 453 -12.37 -22.93 0.47
N GLY A 454 -13.53 -23.23 -0.13
CA GLY A 454 -13.71 -24.43 -0.93
C GLY A 454 -12.90 -24.45 -2.22
N ARG A 455 -12.55 -23.28 -2.77
CA ARG A 455 -11.73 -23.16 -3.99
C ARG A 455 -10.24 -23.14 -3.71
N THR A 456 -9.84 -22.62 -2.54
CA THR A 456 -8.43 -22.48 -2.11
C THR A 456 -7.99 -23.67 -1.26
N THR A 457 -8.11 -24.91 -1.78
CA THR A 457 -7.62 -26.09 -1.07
C THR A 457 -6.10 -26.07 -0.99
N ARG A 458 -5.57 -26.35 0.20
CA ARG A 458 -4.13 -26.27 0.50
C ARG A 458 -3.55 -27.62 0.93
N ASP A 459 -4.07 -28.71 0.40
CA ASP A 459 -3.71 -30.07 0.84
C ASP A 459 -2.19 -30.36 0.79
N ASP A 460 -1.46 -29.72 -0.16
CA ASP A 460 0.00 -29.86 -0.32
C ASP A 460 0.77 -28.59 0.06
N SER A 461 0.13 -27.62 0.71
CA SER A 461 0.85 -26.39 1.12
C SER A 461 1.74 -26.68 2.34
N PRO A 462 2.94 -26.06 2.41
CA PRO A 462 3.78 -26.22 3.58
C PRO A 462 3.05 -25.77 4.85
N GLU A 463 3.12 -26.57 5.93
CA GLU A 463 2.59 -26.15 7.22
C GLU A 463 3.36 -24.94 7.73
N GLN A 464 2.67 -23.83 7.88
CA GLN A 464 3.22 -22.57 8.40
C GLN A 464 2.84 -22.43 9.88
N HIS A 465 3.80 -22.57 10.77
CA HIS A 465 3.58 -22.36 12.21
C HIS A 465 3.80 -20.89 12.60
N VAL A 466 2.86 -20.04 12.16
CA VAL A 466 2.99 -18.59 12.22
C VAL A 466 2.56 -18.00 13.56
N TYR A 467 1.59 -18.61 14.23
CA TYR A 467 1.05 -18.10 15.49
C TYR A 467 1.32 -19.03 16.67
N SER A 468 1.59 -18.43 17.85
CA SER A 468 1.60 -19.23 19.07
C SER A 468 0.19 -19.70 19.42
N ALA A 469 0.06 -20.91 19.95
CA ALA A 469 -1.23 -21.47 20.37
C ALA A 469 -2.01 -20.54 21.32
N VAL A 470 -1.30 -19.86 22.22
CA VAL A 470 -1.89 -18.90 23.18
C VAL A 470 -2.47 -17.68 22.47
N ALA A 471 -1.74 -17.10 21.50
CA ALA A 471 -2.23 -15.96 20.72
C ALA A 471 -3.44 -16.36 19.85
N GLY A 472 -3.41 -17.53 19.24
CA GLY A 472 -4.53 -18.08 18.47
C GLY A 472 -5.77 -18.28 19.32
N LEU A 473 -5.64 -18.88 20.51
CA LEU A 473 -6.76 -19.04 21.44
C LEU A 473 -7.34 -17.70 21.91
N ALA A 474 -6.48 -16.72 22.22
CA ALA A 474 -6.93 -15.39 22.61
C ALA A 474 -7.68 -14.68 21.49
N ALA A 475 -7.22 -14.80 20.24
CA ALA A 475 -7.92 -14.26 19.06
C ALA A 475 -9.27 -14.95 18.85
N LEU A 476 -9.32 -16.28 18.93
CA LEU A 476 -10.57 -17.06 18.87
C LEU A 476 -11.58 -16.57 19.89
N MET A 477 -11.17 -16.44 21.17
CA MET A 477 -12.08 -15.99 22.24
C MET A 477 -12.62 -14.59 21.98
N ARG A 478 -11.77 -13.64 21.50
CA ARG A 478 -12.22 -12.29 21.16
C ARG A 478 -13.22 -12.30 19.99
N ILE A 479 -13.00 -13.14 18.98
CA ILE A 479 -13.91 -13.31 17.84
C ILE A 479 -15.24 -13.88 18.32
N LEU A 480 -15.23 -14.98 19.08
CA LEU A 480 -16.46 -15.62 19.60
C LEU A 480 -17.27 -14.66 20.46
N VAL A 481 -16.64 -13.92 21.36
CA VAL A 481 -17.32 -12.93 22.20
C VAL A 481 -17.87 -11.78 21.34
N LYS A 482 -17.04 -11.17 20.48
CA LYS A 482 -17.46 -9.99 19.72
C LYS A 482 -18.50 -10.34 18.65
N LEU A 483 -18.24 -11.33 17.82
CA LEU A 483 -19.12 -11.70 16.69
C LEU A 483 -20.23 -12.67 17.09
N GLY A 484 -19.95 -13.59 18.05
CA GLY A 484 -20.89 -14.62 18.44
C GLY A 484 -21.85 -14.23 19.57
N VAL A 485 -21.49 -13.24 20.42
CA VAL A 485 -22.31 -12.82 21.56
C VAL A 485 -22.80 -11.38 21.40
N ILE A 486 -21.85 -10.43 21.19
CA ILE A 486 -22.15 -8.99 21.25
C ILE A 486 -22.77 -8.47 19.96
N ASP A 487 -22.30 -8.96 18.80
CA ASP A 487 -22.70 -8.43 17.50
C ASP A 487 -24.18 -8.67 17.20
N ARG A 488 -24.86 -7.72 16.56
CA ARG A 488 -26.26 -7.84 16.16
C ARG A 488 -26.49 -8.99 15.17
N GLU A 489 -25.48 -9.29 14.36
CA GLU A 489 -25.51 -10.32 13.32
C GLU A 489 -24.96 -11.69 13.81
N ARG A 490 -24.93 -11.91 15.12
CA ARG A 490 -24.40 -13.15 15.72
C ARG A 490 -25.02 -14.45 15.20
N LYS A 491 -26.28 -14.42 14.73
CA LYS A 491 -26.94 -15.60 14.14
C LYS A 491 -26.25 -16.04 12.85
N GLU A 492 -25.92 -15.10 11.97
CA GLU A 492 -25.24 -15.39 10.71
C GLU A 492 -23.78 -15.81 10.96
N PHE A 493 -23.10 -15.22 11.96
CA PHE A 493 -21.79 -15.67 12.38
C PHE A 493 -21.80 -17.13 12.86
N TRP A 494 -22.75 -17.54 13.68
CA TRP A 494 -22.83 -18.94 14.16
C TRP A 494 -23.15 -19.91 13.03
N ARG A 495 -24.03 -19.55 12.09
CA ARG A 495 -24.28 -20.36 10.89
C ARG A 495 -23.02 -20.58 10.07
N PHE A 496 -22.27 -19.52 9.86
CA PHE A 496 -20.98 -19.54 9.18
C PHE A 496 -19.97 -20.42 9.94
N PHE A 497 -19.79 -20.16 11.24
CA PHE A 497 -18.81 -20.87 12.07
C PHE A 497 -19.02 -22.38 12.08
N VAL A 498 -20.27 -22.83 12.25
CA VAL A 498 -20.63 -24.26 12.20
C VAL A 498 -20.33 -24.86 10.83
N GLN A 499 -20.67 -24.16 9.74
CA GLN A 499 -20.35 -24.63 8.38
C GLN A 499 -18.83 -24.69 8.12
N ALA A 500 -18.08 -23.69 8.58
CA ALA A 500 -16.64 -23.69 8.47
C ALA A 500 -16.00 -24.84 9.26
N LEU A 501 -16.50 -25.12 10.47
CA LEU A 501 -16.03 -26.22 11.30
C LEU A 501 -16.30 -27.60 10.66
N ILE A 502 -17.43 -27.76 9.97
CA ILE A 502 -17.80 -29.04 9.34
C ILE A 502 -17.09 -29.20 8.00
N LYS A 503 -17.09 -28.19 7.13
CA LYS A 503 -16.64 -28.28 5.74
C LYS A 503 -15.17 -27.88 5.52
N HIS A 504 -14.62 -26.99 6.36
CA HIS A 504 -13.32 -26.37 6.19
C HIS A 504 -12.48 -26.43 7.47
N ARG A 505 -12.51 -27.57 8.16
CA ARG A 505 -11.85 -27.75 9.47
C ARG A 505 -10.36 -27.42 9.45
N THR A 506 -9.64 -27.78 8.39
CA THR A 506 -8.21 -27.49 8.21
C THR A 506 -7.92 -26.02 7.96
N GLN A 507 -8.92 -25.26 7.50
CA GLN A 507 -8.84 -23.82 7.23
C GLN A 507 -9.62 -22.98 8.27
N LEU A 508 -9.82 -23.50 9.48
CA LEU A 508 -10.60 -22.79 10.51
C LEU A 508 -9.97 -21.45 10.91
N ALA A 509 -8.63 -21.39 10.95
CA ALA A 509 -7.92 -20.16 11.24
C ALA A 509 -8.17 -19.08 10.16
N ASP A 510 -8.12 -19.45 8.88
CA ASP A 510 -8.47 -18.55 7.77
C ASP A 510 -9.94 -18.13 7.82
N SER A 511 -10.85 -19.06 8.16
CA SER A 511 -12.28 -18.74 8.34
C SER A 511 -12.48 -17.65 9.38
N LEU A 512 -11.81 -17.75 10.52
CA LEU A 512 -11.90 -16.77 11.61
C LEU A 512 -11.25 -15.43 11.24
N ARG A 513 -10.10 -15.46 10.59
CA ARG A 513 -9.44 -14.27 10.06
C ARG A 513 -10.36 -13.53 9.08
N LEU A 514 -10.97 -14.25 8.14
CA LEU A 514 -11.91 -13.68 7.19
C LEU A 514 -13.17 -13.15 7.87
N ALA A 515 -13.67 -13.79 8.95
CA ALA A 515 -14.78 -13.25 9.73
C ALA A 515 -14.42 -11.91 10.38
N ALA A 516 -13.21 -11.76 10.90
CA ALA A 516 -12.70 -10.48 11.46
C ALA A 516 -12.56 -9.40 10.37
N VAL A 517 -12.04 -9.76 9.19
CA VAL A 517 -11.93 -8.86 8.02
C VAL A 517 -13.33 -8.43 7.55
N GLY A 518 -14.28 -9.36 7.44
CA GLY A 518 -15.67 -9.04 7.08
C GLY A 518 -16.35 -8.11 8.07
N TYR A 519 -16.07 -8.27 9.36
CA TYR A 519 -16.54 -7.33 10.37
C TYR A 519 -15.99 -5.92 10.14
N HIS A 520 -14.70 -5.79 9.82
CA HIS A 520 -14.09 -4.50 9.49
C HIS A 520 -14.76 -3.86 8.27
N CYS A 521 -14.88 -4.59 7.16
CA CYS A 521 -15.48 -4.06 5.93
C CYS A 521 -16.97 -3.70 6.12
N ARG A 522 -17.71 -4.49 6.90
CA ARG A 522 -19.09 -4.14 7.27
C ARG A 522 -19.13 -2.83 8.06
N LYS A 523 -18.22 -2.61 9.00
CA LYS A 523 -18.14 -1.34 9.74
C LYS A 523 -17.85 -0.16 8.83
N LEU A 524 -16.97 -0.33 7.84
CA LEU A 524 -16.77 0.71 6.82
C LEU A 524 -18.06 0.96 6.01
N SER A 525 -18.76 -0.10 5.59
CA SER A 525 -20.02 0.04 4.85
C SER A 525 -21.13 0.71 5.65
N GLU A 526 -21.16 0.54 6.99
CA GLU A 526 -22.10 1.24 7.88
C GLU A 526 -21.80 2.74 7.94
N VAL A 527 -20.52 3.14 8.01
CA VAL A 527 -20.10 4.56 8.07
C VAL A 527 -20.32 5.29 6.73
N TYR A 528 -19.89 4.68 5.64
CA TYR A 528 -19.92 5.32 4.31
C TYR A 528 -21.17 4.96 3.50
N GLY A 529 -21.98 4.03 3.97
CA GLY A 529 -23.25 3.64 3.38
C GLY A 529 -24.46 4.46 3.88
N GLU A 530 -24.35 5.24 4.95
CA GLU A 530 -25.45 5.99 5.57
C GLU A 530 -25.37 7.52 5.35
N ASN A 531 -24.28 8.05 4.75
CA ASN A 531 -24.08 9.48 4.51
C ASN A 531 -24.41 9.83 3.04
#